data_87388a850ab3dff1905ab4150930aa30
#
_entry.id   87388a850ab3dff1905ab4150930aa30
#
_cell.length_a   1.000
_cell.length_b   1.000
_cell.length_c   1.000
_cell.angle_alpha   90.00
_cell.angle_beta   90.00
_cell.angle_gamma   90.00
#
_symmetry.space_group_name_H-M   'P 1'
#
loop_
_entity.id
_entity.type
_entity.pdbx_description
1 polymer ?
#
loop_
_entity_poly.entity_id
_entity_poly.type
_entity_poly.pdbx_seq_one_letter_code
_entity_poly.pdbx_strand_id
1 'polypeptide(L)'
;MSRYPAMFAALKERGEGAFVPFVMVGDPDPDTSEAVIEALIAGGGDALELGVPFTDPVADGPTIQKAHVRALAAGVGFQDCLEVVRRVRRRHPRLPIGMLIYGNVPFAMGLERFYSECAQAGIDSVLLPDVPIRESAPFSRAAEEAGVDAVYIAPPSAAAETLDAV
;
A
#
# COMPACT_ATOMS: atom_id res chain seq x y z
N MET A 1 -13.63 6.99 -3.48
CA MET A 1 -13.25 8.18 -2.70
C MET A 1 -12.40 7.71 -1.53
N SER A 2 -11.21 8.24 -1.38
CA SER A 2 -10.23 7.87 -0.36
C SER A 2 -10.74 8.12 1.07
N ARG A 3 -10.32 7.28 2.01
CA ARG A 3 -10.70 7.37 3.44
C ARG A 3 -9.72 8.20 4.27
N TYR A 4 -8.55 8.53 3.72
CA TYR A 4 -7.53 9.33 4.41
C TYR A 4 -8.02 10.70 4.89
N PRO A 5 -8.75 11.50 4.09
CA PRO A 5 -9.19 12.82 4.55
C PRO A 5 -10.04 12.78 5.81
N ALA A 6 -10.95 11.82 5.92
CA ALA A 6 -11.81 11.67 7.10
C ALA A 6 -11.01 11.24 8.34
N MET A 7 -10.06 10.33 8.18
CA MET A 7 -9.16 9.90 9.24
C MET A 7 -8.29 11.07 9.74
N PHE A 8 -7.62 11.78 8.84
CA PHE A 8 -6.76 12.91 9.24
C PHE A 8 -7.55 14.06 9.87
N ALA A 9 -8.77 14.33 9.40
CA ALA A 9 -9.63 15.34 10.04
C ALA A 9 -9.95 14.98 11.50
N ALA A 10 -10.33 13.73 11.75
CA ALA A 10 -10.62 13.26 13.11
C ALA A 10 -9.38 13.26 14.02
N LEU A 11 -8.20 12.89 13.53
CA LEU A 11 -6.95 12.95 14.28
C LEU A 11 -6.57 14.40 14.62
N LYS A 12 -6.71 15.30 13.65
CA LYS A 12 -6.42 16.73 13.86
C LYS A 12 -7.31 17.36 14.92
N GLU A 13 -8.60 17.01 14.98
CA GLU A 13 -9.52 17.46 16.01
C GLU A 13 -9.09 17.02 17.42
N ARG A 14 -8.45 15.85 17.53
CA ARG A 14 -7.92 15.33 18.79
C ARG A 14 -6.49 15.79 19.10
N GLY A 15 -5.82 16.48 18.18
CA GLY A 15 -4.41 16.87 18.32
C GLY A 15 -3.44 15.68 18.28
N GLU A 16 -3.81 14.61 17.58
CA GLU A 16 -3.07 13.35 17.48
C GLU A 16 -2.39 13.18 16.10
N GLY A 17 -1.30 12.43 16.08
CA GLY A 17 -0.67 11.95 14.85
C GLY A 17 -1.29 10.62 14.40
N ALA A 18 -1.16 10.29 13.11
CA ALA A 18 -1.58 9.00 12.58
C ALA A 18 -0.55 7.90 12.86
N PHE A 19 -0.99 6.76 13.36
CA PHE A 19 -0.20 5.53 13.42
C PHE A 19 -0.53 4.65 12.21
N VAL A 20 0.44 4.51 11.29
CA VAL A 20 0.29 3.74 10.03
C VAL A 20 1.30 2.59 10.02
N PRO A 21 0.96 1.41 10.54
CA PRO A 21 1.84 0.26 10.51
C PRO A 21 1.97 -0.34 9.12
N PHE A 22 3.19 -0.79 8.78
CA PHE A 22 3.48 -1.57 7.58
C PHE A 22 3.45 -3.08 7.89
N VAL A 23 2.82 -3.86 7.00
CA VAL A 23 2.81 -5.33 7.07
C VAL A 23 3.03 -5.91 5.69
N MET A 24 3.97 -6.87 5.57
CA MET A 24 4.07 -7.71 4.39
C MET A 24 2.95 -8.75 4.40
N VAL A 25 2.06 -8.68 3.42
CA VAL A 25 0.96 -9.66 3.32
C VAL A 25 1.51 -11.04 3.02
N GLY A 26 1.04 -12.02 3.79
CA GLY A 26 1.47 -13.41 3.67
C GLY A 26 2.75 -13.77 4.41
N ASP A 27 3.32 -12.87 5.22
CA ASP A 27 4.47 -13.16 6.06
C ASP A 27 4.06 -13.55 7.50
N PRO A 28 4.41 -14.71 8.03
CA PRO A 28 5.08 -15.86 7.39
C PRO A 28 4.14 -16.70 6.50
N ASP A 29 2.84 -16.55 6.65
CA ASP A 29 1.76 -17.19 5.90
C ASP A 29 0.50 -16.28 5.88
N PRO A 30 -0.47 -16.54 4.99
CA PRO A 30 -1.66 -15.69 4.84
C PRO A 30 -2.49 -15.53 6.11
N ASP A 31 -2.71 -16.61 6.85
CA ASP A 31 -3.58 -16.60 8.04
C ASP A 31 -2.92 -15.83 9.19
N THR A 32 -1.63 -16.07 9.42
CA THR A 32 -0.84 -15.35 10.42
C THR A 32 -0.75 -13.86 10.08
N SER A 33 -0.50 -13.51 8.81
CA SER A 33 -0.43 -12.11 8.41
C SER A 33 -1.76 -11.37 8.59
N GLU A 34 -2.88 -12.03 8.32
CA GLU A 34 -4.21 -11.45 8.56
C GLU A 34 -4.46 -11.24 10.06
N ALA A 35 -4.06 -12.20 10.90
CA ALA A 35 -4.17 -12.05 12.36
C ALA A 35 -3.30 -10.90 12.89
N VAL A 36 -2.10 -10.70 12.34
CA VAL A 36 -1.23 -9.55 12.65
C VAL A 36 -1.89 -8.24 12.25
N ILE A 37 -2.48 -8.17 11.05
CA ILE A 37 -3.21 -6.98 10.58
C ILE A 37 -4.34 -6.63 11.56
N GLU A 38 -5.16 -7.61 11.95
CA GLU A 38 -6.24 -7.40 12.92
C GLU A 38 -5.74 -6.93 14.29
N ALA A 39 -4.62 -7.49 14.76
CA ALA A 39 -4.01 -7.07 16.03
C ALA A 39 -3.50 -5.63 15.98
N LEU A 40 -2.92 -5.19 14.85
CA LEU A 40 -2.47 -3.81 14.63
C LEU A 40 -3.65 -2.83 14.61
N ILE A 41 -4.76 -3.19 13.96
CA ILE A 41 -5.98 -2.39 13.97
C ILE A 41 -6.54 -2.28 15.39
N ALA A 42 -6.65 -3.40 16.10
CA ALA A 42 -7.11 -3.44 17.48
C ALA A 42 -6.17 -2.67 18.43
N GLY A 43 -4.88 -2.61 18.12
CA GLY A 43 -3.85 -1.84 18.83
C GLY A 43 -3.86 -0.33 18.54
N GLY A 44 -4.77 0.16 17.70
CA GLY A 44 -4.94 1.60 17.42
C GLY A 44 -4.27 2.05 16.12
N GLY A 45 -4.05 1.16 15.16
CA GLY A 45 -3.65 1.55 13.81
C GLY A 45 -4.73 2.40 13.15
N ASP A 46 -4.39 3.63 12.76
CA ASP A 46 -5.31 4.57 12.12
C ASP A 46 -5.46 4.31 10.63
N ALA A 47 -4.43 3.78 10.00
CA ALA A 47 -4.41 3.29 8.62
C ALA A 47 -3.47 2.09 8.53
N LEU A 48 -3.46 1.41 7.38
CA LEU A 48 -2.52 0.33 7.08
C LEU A 48 -1.71 0.65 5.84
N GLU A 49 -0.45 0.23 5.82
CA GLU A 49 0.34 0.09 4.62
C GLU A 49 0.68 -1.39 4.42
N LEU A 50 0.18 -1.99 3.35
CA LEU A 50 0.29 -3.42 3.07
C LEU A 50 1.27 -3.67 1.93
N GLY A 51 2.37 -4.36 2.23
CA GLY A 51 3.37 -4.77 1.25
C GLY A 51 2.90 -5.98 0.44
N VAL A 52 3.12 -5.94 -0.87
CA VAL A 52 2.93 -7.08 -1.77
C VAL A 52 4.26 -7.80 -1.97
N PRO A 53 4.35 -9.13 -1.77
CA PRO A 53 5.60 -9.87 -1.98
C PRO A 53 6.14 -9.73 -3.40
N PHE A 54 7.46 -9.52 -3.51
CA PHE A 54 8.14 -9.35 -4.79
C PHE A 54 9.52 -10.02 -4.73
N THR A 55 10.02 -10.51 -5.86
CA THR A 55 11.28 -11.28 -5.95
C THR A 55 12.53 -10.40 -5.83
N ASP A 56 12.45 -9.15 -6.29
CA ASP A 56 13.58 -8.25 -6.46
C ASP A 56 13.37 -6.91 -5.73
N PRO A 57 13.20 -6.92 -4.39
CA PRO A 57 12.79 -5.73 -3.61
C PRO A 57 13.97 -4.79 -3.35
N VAL A 58 14.44 -4.11 -4.40
CA VAL A 58 15.65 -3.28 -4.41
C VAL A 58 15.57 -2.03 -3.52
N ALA A 59 14.36 -1.57 -3.21
CA ALA A 59 14.16 -0.41 -2.34
C ALA A 59 14.08 -0.79 -0.85
N ASP A 60 14.02 -2.09 -0.52
CA ASP A 60 13.81 -2.56 0.84
C ASP A 60 15.11 -2.92 1.55
N GLY A 61 15.13 -2.72 2.87
CA GLY A 61 16.20 -3.20 3.75
C GLY A 61 16.10 -4.71 4.04
N PRO A 62 17.14 -5.29 4.66
CA PRO A 62 17.27 -6.75 4.83
C PRO A 62 16.14 -7.40 5.63
N THR A 63 15.50 -6.68 6.54
CA THR A 63 14.36 -7.17 7.32
C THR A 63 13.14 -7.40 6.44
N ILE A 64 12.80 -6.40 5.61
CA ILE A 64 11.66 -6.48 4.69
C ILE A 64 11.95 -7.46 3.55
N GLN A 65 13.19 -7.50 3.04
CA GLN A 65 13.60 -8.51 2.05
C GLN A 65 13.35 -9.95 2.55
N LYS A 66 13.64 -10.23 3.82
CA LYS A 66 13.34 -11.54 4.43
C LYS A 66 11.84 -11.81 4.53
N ALA A 67 11.02 -10.80 4.77
CA ALA A 67 9.57 -10.92 4.77
C ALA A 67 9.03 -11.28 3.38
N HIS A 68 9.54 -10.62 2.32
CA HIS A 68 9.24 -11.00 0.92
C HIS A 68 9.53 -12.48 0.66
N VAL A 69 10.73 -12.95 1.06
CA VAL A 69 11.13 -14.34 0.84
C VAL A 69 10.19 -15.32 1.55
N ARG A 70 9.78 -15.05 2.80
CA ARG A 70 8.84 -15.93 3.52
C ARG A 70 7.45 -15.94 2.89
N ALA A 71 6.92 -14.78 2.54
CA ALA A 71 5.61 -14.67 1.90
C ALA A 71 5.58 -15.36 0.52
N LEU A 72 6.63 -15.18 -0.30
CA LEU A 72 6.76 -15.89 -1.58
C LEU A 72 6.89 -17.41 -1.40
N ALA A 73 7.63 -17.86 -0.38
CA ALA A 73 7.75 -19.28 -0.06
C ALA A 73 6.41 -19.89 0.38
N ALA A 74 5.52 -19.09 0.99
CA ALA A 74 4.15 -19.46 1.30
C ALA A 74 3.20 -19.43 0.06
N GLY A 75 3.73 -19.07 -1.11
CA GLY A 75 2.97 -19.03 -2.37
C GLY A 75 2.09 -17.79 -2.56
N VAL A 76 2.30 -16.75 -1.77
CA VAL A 76 1.48 -15.53 -1.81
C VAL A 76 1.86 -14.66 -3.01
N GLY A 77 0.86 -14.27 -3.79
CA GLY A 77 0.96 -13.33 -4.88
C GLY A 77 0.01 -12.15 -4.75
N PHE A 78 -0.03 -11.30 -5.77
CA PHE A 78 -0.86 -10.08 -5.78
C PHE A 78 -2.34 -10.37 -5.52
N GLN A 79 -2.91 -11.41 -6.14
CA GLN A 79 -4.33 -11.74 -5.98
C GLN A 79 -4.66 -12.19 -4.55
N ASP A 80 -3.75 -12.91 -3.89
CA ASP A 80 -3.93 -13.31 -2.49
C ASP A 80 -3.90 -12.07 -1.58
N CYS A 81 -3.04 -11.10 -1.88
CA CYS A 81 -3.01 -9.82 -1.16
C CYS A 81 -4.34 -9.07 -1.31
N LEU A 82 -4.91 -9.00 -2.53
CA LEU A 82 -6.22 -8.38 -2.74
C LEU A 82 -7.32 -9.09 -1.96
N GLU A 83 -7.25 -10.42 -1.83
CA GLU A 83 -8.25 -11.18 -1.07
C GLU A 83 -8.16 -10.88 0.44
N VAL A 84 -6.95 -10.76 0.99
CA VAL A 84 -6.74 -10.28 2.37
C VAL A 84 -7.33 -8.88 2.53
N VAL A 85 -7.03 -7.95 1.62
CA VAL A 85 -7.59 -6.59 1.65
C VAL A 85 -9.12 -6.62 1.64
N ARG A 86 -9.75 -7.41 0.78
CA ARG A 86 -11.23 -7.54 0.74
C ARG A 86 -11.80 -8.03 2.06
N ARG A 87 -11.14 -9.00 2.72
CA ARG A 87 -11.56 -9.49 4.04
C ARG A 87 -11.44 -8.43 5.12
N VAL A 88 -10.30 -7.73 5.20
CA VAL A 88 -10.06 -6.62 6.12
C VAL A 88 -11.08 -5.49 5.86
N ARG A 89 -11.29 -5.11 4.61
CA ARG A 89 -12.23 -4.05 4.22
C ARG A 89 -13.67 -4.33 4.65
N ARG A 90 -14.12 -5.59 4.57
CA ARG A 90 -15.47 -5.96 5.05
C ARG A 90 -15.64 -5.75 6.55
N ARG A 91 -14.59 -6.00 7.34
CA ARG A 91 -14.63 -5.81 8.81
C ARG A 91 -14.40 -4.35 9.21
N HIS A 92 -13.56 -3.64 8.45
CA HIS A 92 -13.11 -2.27 8.73
C HIS A 92 -13.43 -1.32 7.56
N PRO A 93 -14.71 -0.98 7.30
CA PRO A 93 -15.12 -0.26 6.10
C PRO A 93 -14.59 1.18 6.03
N ARG A 94 -14.18 1.78 7.16
CA ARG A 94 -13.69 3.15 7.24
C ARG A 94 -12.17 3.28 7.37
N LEU A 95 -11.44 2.17 7.59
CA LEU A 95 -9.99 2.17 7.75
C LEU A 95 -9.31 2.49 6.42
N PRO A 96 -8.42 3.51 6.30
CA PRO A 96 -7.60 3.69 5.12
C PRO A 96 -6.63 2.52 4.94
N ILE A 97 -6.51 2.02 3.70
CA ILE A 97 -5.59 0.94 3.35
C ILE A 97 -4.76 1.38 2.14
N GLY A 98 -3.47 1.59 2.37
CA GLY A 98 -2.46 1.77 1.33
C GLY A 98 -1.83 0.43 0.95
N MET A 99 -1.34 0.34 -0.28
CA MET A 99 -0.57 -0.78 -0.78
C MET A 99 0.78 -0.30 -1.27
N LEU A 100 1.86 -0.95 -0.80
CA LEU A 100 3.21 -0.78 -1.34
C LEU A 100 3.53 -1.95 -2.26
N ILE A 101 3.84 -1.67 -3.52
CA ILE A 101 4.12 -2.66 -4.54
C ILE A 101 5.13 -2.14 -5.56
N TYR A 102 5.98 -3.02 -6.08
CA TYR A 102 6.96 -2.66 -7.11
C TYR A 102 6.32 -2.47 -8.48
N GLY A 103 6.78 -1.44 -9.22
CA GLY A 103 6.20 -0.97 -10.47
C GLY A 103 6.12 -2.01 -11.59
N ASN A 104 6.94 -3.06 -11.54
CA ASN A 104 6.88 -4.17 -12.50
C ASN A 104 5.53 -4.89 -12.47
N VAL A 105 4.88 -5.01 -11.32
CA VAL A 105 3.59 -5.72 -11.20
C VAL A 105 2.47 -4.96 -11.92
N PRO A 106 2.18 -3.67 -11.60
CA PRO A 106 1.19 -2.91 -12.35
C PRO A 106 1.53 -2.78 -13.83
N PHE A 107 2.81 -2.62 -14.18
CA PHE A 107 3.24 -2.52 -15.57
C PHE A 107 2.94 -3.81 -16.36
N ALA A 108 3.27 -4.97 -15.81
CA ALA A 108 3.03 -6.27 -16.45
C ALA A 108 1.54 -6.63 -16.57
N MET A 109 0.71 -6.18 -15.61
CA MET A 109 -0.73 -6.42 -15.63
C MET A 109 -1.49 -5.47 -16.57
N GLY A 110 -0.90 -4.33 -16.92
CA GLY A 110 -1.57 -3.16 -17.48
C GLY A 110 -2.19 -2.28 -16.40
N LEU A 111 -1.83 -0.98 -16.44
CA LEU A 111 -2.10 -0.03 -15.36
C LEU A 111 -3.60 0.11 -15.04
N GLU A 112 -4.43 0.26 -16.07
CA GLU A 112 -5.88 0.38 -15.92
C GLU A 112 -6.48 -0.82 -15.17
N ARG A 113 -6.09 -2.03 -15.58
CA ARG A 113 -6.56 -3.26 -14.96
C ARG A 113 -6.08 -3.34 -13.50
N PHE A 114 -4.80 -3.07 -13.24
CA PHE A 114 -4.22 -3.11 -11.90
C PHE A 114 -4.97 -2.17 -10.94
N TYR A 115 -5.11 -0.90 -11.30
CA TYR A 115 -5.77 0.08 -10.43
C TYR A 115 -7.27 -0.18 -10.28
N SER A 116 -7.94 -0.69 -11.32
CA SER A 116 -9.33 -1.15 -11.21
C SER A 116 -9.48 -2.29 -10.20
N GLU A 117 -8.59 -3.29 -10.22
CA GLU A 117 -8.61 -4.40 -9.24
C GLU A 117 -8.30 -3.90 -7.82
N CYS A 118 -7.37 -2.95 -7.65
CA CYS A 118 -7.09 -2.29 -6.38
C CYS A 118 -8.33 -1.57 -5.81
N ALA A 119 -8.98 -0.76 -6.64
CA ALA A 119 -10.20 -0.03 -6.26
C ALA A 119 -11.33 -0.98 -5.86
N GLN A 120 -11.56 -2.06 -6.62
CA GLN A 120 -12.57 -3.08 -6.34
C GLN A 120 -12.28 -3.84 -5.04
N ALA A 121 -11.01 -4.03 -4.69
CA ALA A 121 -10.62 -4.62 -3.41
C ALA A 121 -10.81 -3.64 -2.23
N GLY A 122 -10.93 -2.35 -2.50
CA GLY A 122 -11.12 -1.30 -1.51
C GLY A 122 -9.80 -0.70 -1.00
N ILE A 123 -8.75 -0.73 -1.82
CA ILE A 123 -7.49 -0.02 -1.57
C ILE A 123 -7.72 1.47 -1.76
N ASP A 124 -7.18 2.29 -0.86
CA ASP A 124 -7.28 3.75 -0.90
C ASP A 124 -6.09 4.39 -1.61
N SER A 125 -4.89 3.82 -1.48
CA SER A 125 -3.68 4.36 -2.10
C SER A 125 -2.71 3.29 -2.56
N VAL A 126 -1.87 3.63 -3.53
CA VAL A 126 -0.75 2.79 -4.00
C VAL A 126 0.53 3.60 -3.97
N LEU A 127 1.59 3.01 -3.40
CA LEU A 127 2.95 3.52 -3.41
C LEU A 127 3.83 2.60 -4.25
N LEU A 128 4.55 3.18 -5.22
CA LEU A 128 5.51 2.49 -6.08
C LEU A 128 6.93 3.00 -5.76
N PRO A 129 7.74 2.26 -4.96
CA PRO A 129 9.00 2.77 -4.44
C PRO A 129 10.12 2.86 -5.49
N ASP A 130 9.97 2.19 -6.62
CA ASP A 130 10.93 2.08 -7.71
C ASP A 130 10.54 2.89 -8.96
N VAL A 131 9.41 3.60 -8.94
CA VAL A 131 8.99 4.49 -10.04
C VAL A 131 9.34 5.93 -9.71
N PRO A 132 10.32 6.54 -10.41
CA PRO A 132 10.67 7.93 -10.19
C PRO A 132 9.51 8.88 -10.55
N ILE A 133 9.39 10.01 -9.83
CA ILE A 133 8.31 10.98 -10.04
C ILE A 133 8.17 11.42 -11.51
N ARG A 134 9.28 11.61 -12.22
CA ARG A 134 9.28 11.98 -13.65
C ARG A 134 8.68 10.93 -14.58
N GLU A 135 8.62 9.66 -14.15
CA GLU A 135 8.05 8.54 -14.89
C GLU A 135 6.64 8.17 -14.38
N SER A 136 6.16 8.84 -13.34
CA SER A 136 4.94 8.47 -12.62
C SER A 136 3.64 8.83 -13.36
N ALA A 137 3.67 9.74 -14.33
CA ALA A 137 2.47 10.27 -14.97
C ALA A 137 1.48 9.21 -15.53
N PRO A 138 1.91 8.13 -16.19
CA PRO A 138 0.98 7.07 -16.61
C PRO A 138 0.32 6.36 -15.44
N PHE A 139 1.08 6.10 -14.36
CA PHE A 139 0.58 5.44 -13.15
C PHE A 139 -0.41 6.33 -12.40
N SER A 140 -0.08 7.61 -12.21
CA SER A 140 -0.93 8.58 -11.53
C SER A 140 -2.28 8.75 -12.23
N ARG A 141 -2.27 8.84 -13.57
CA ARG A 141 -3.49 8.95 -14.36
C ARG A 141 -4.39 7.74 -14.17
N ALA A 142 -3.84 6.52 -14.28
CA ALA A 142 -4.60 5.29 -14.10
C ALA A 142 -5.13 5.15 -12.66
N ALA A 143 -4.36 5.60 -11.67
CA ALA A 143 -4.79 5.64 -10.26
C ALA A 143 -5.98 6.60 -10.07
N GLU A 144 -5.87 7.83 -10.59
CA GLU A 144 -6.92 8.85 -10.52
C GLU A 144 -8.22 8.38 -11.19
N GLU A 145 -8.13 7.82 -12.40
CA GLU A 145 -9.28 7.25 -13.13
C GLU A 145 -9.98 6.13 -12.36
N ALA A 146 -9.23 5.35 -11.59
CA ALA A 146 -9.75 4.29 -10.72
C ALA A 146 -10.22 4.79 -9.33
N GLY A 147 -9.93 6.05 -8.97
CA GLY A 147 -10.23 6.62 -7.66
C GLY A 147 -9.33 6.10 -6.53
N VAL A 148 -8.08 5.75 -6.86
CA VAL A 148 -7.02 5.33 -5.94
C VAL A 148 -5.98 6.45 -5.85
N ASP A 149 -5.55 6.82 -4.65
CA ASP A 149 -4.54 7.86 -4.46
C ASP A 149 -3.14 7.31 -4.83
N ALA A 150 -2.36 8.09 -5.58
CA ALA A 150 -0.95 7.81 -5.79
C ALA A 150 -0.12 8.43 -4.65
N VAL A 151 0.74 7.61 -4.01
CA VAL A 151 1.62 8.06 -2.92
C VAL A 151 3.06 8.04 -3.40
N TYR A 152 3.81 9.09 -3.07
CA TYR A 152 5.19 9.27 -3.50
C TYR A 152 6.14 9.37 -2.31
N ILE A 153 7.41 9.00 -2.55
CA ILE A 153 8.49 9.17 -1.59
C ILE A 153 9.36 10.35 -2.04
N ALA A 154 9.45 11.38 -1.19
CA ALA A 154 10.42 12.44 -1.35
C ALA A 154 11.64 12.14 -0.45
N PRO A 155 12.80 11.74 -1.01
CA PRO A 155 14.00 11.48 -0.21
C PRO A 155 14.57 12.79 0.37
N PRO A 156 15.35 12.74 1.47
CA PRO A 156 15.94 13.94 2.07
C PRO A 156 16.87 14.74 1.12
N SER A 157 17.34 14.07 0.06
CA SER A 157 18.17 14.68 -1.00
C SER A 157 17.36 15.21 -2.19
N ALA A 158 16.04 15.20 -2.12
CA ALA A 158 15.18 15.68 -3.20
C ALA A 158 15.43 17.19 -3.45
N ALA A 159 15.58 17.56 -4.72
CA ALA A 159 15.62 18.95 -5.13
C ALA A 159 14.24 19.62 -4.99
N ALA A 160 14.19 20.95 -4.93
CA ALA A 160 12.94 21.70 -4.79
C ALA A 160 11.93 21.35 -5.89
N GLU A 161 12.38 21.22 -7.13
CA GLU A 161 11.55 20.86 -8.27
C GLU A 161 10.92 19.47 -8.12
N THR A 162 11.61 18.54 -7.43
CA THR A 162 11.06 17.20 -7.11
C THR A 162 9.98 17.30 -6.04
N LEU A 163 10.20 18.15 -5.01
CA LEU A 163 9.20 18.37 -3.95
C LEU A 163 7.95 19.06 -4.48
N ASP A 164 8.11 19.98 -5.42
CA ASP A 164 6.98 20.67 -6.07
C ASP A 164 6.17 19.75 -6.99
N ALA A 165 6.78 18.64 -7.44
CA ALA A 165 6.15 17.65 -8.32
C ALA A 165 5.46 16.50 -7.57
N VAL A 166 5.72 16.35 -6.27
CA VAL A 166 5.12 15.36 -5.36
C VAL A 166 3.87 15.96 -4.70
#